data_d89dd3be90dfbf9e18a256479b6604e0
#
_entry.id   d89dd3be90dfbf9e18a256479b6604e0
#
_cell.length_a   1.000
_cell.length_b   1.000
_cell.length_c   1.000
_cell.angle_alpha   90.00
_cell.angle_beta   90.00
_cell.angle_gamma   90.00
#
_symmetry.space_group_name_H-M   'P 1'
#
loop_
_entity.id
_entity.type
_entity.pdbx_description
1 polymer ?
#
loop_
_entity_poly.entity_id
_entity_poly.type
_entity_poly.pdbx_seq_one_letter_code
_entity_poly.pdbx_strand_id
1 'polypeptide(L)'
;MSIAASQDTSAARGALASARRGASRVAFAAALACAALSSLVVSPAQAAPIDSLIKSVKFDDVDGVNKLLAKGMDPNSVDNQGIPLLVLAAREKSDKVGAALVANPKTNIEIQDKAGENAMMMAALNGDIDFVNLLIAKDAEVNKKGWAPLHYAAANGHDDIVKVLLDHSAYVDAGSPNGTTPLMMAARGGHVSTVKLLLDNGADLTVKNQIGMTALDFAKTYKEPDVVEGLTARLQQMQQK
;
A
#
# COMPACT_ATOMS: atom_id res chain seq x y z
N MET A 1 -10.38 -5.58 63.50
CA MET A 1 -9.13 -5.41 64.25
C MET A 1 -8.13 -4.89 63.21
N SER A 2 -7.96 -3.56 63.06
CA SER A 2 -7.12 -2.69 63.92
C SER A 2 -5.67 -3.14 63.88
N ILE A 3 -4.65 -2.41 63.47
CA ILE A 3 -4.17 -1.04 63.75
C ILE A 3 -2.94 -0.87 62.86
N ALA A 4 -2.76 0.14 62.05
CA ALA A 4 -2.08 1.43 62.27
C ALA A 4 -0.54 1.32 62.23
N ALA A 5 0.08 2.03 61.31
CA ALA A 5 0.65 3.40 61.37
C ALA A 5 2.07 3.47 61.96
N SER A 6 2.98 4.11 61.36
CA SER A 6 3.59 5.44 61.61
C SER A 6 4.99 5.46 61.01
N GLN A 7 5.28 6.41 60.13
CA GLN A 7 6.05 7.63 60.34
C GLN A 7 7.33 7.47 61.14
N ASP A 8 8.47 7.84 60.58
CA ASP A 8 9.21 8.94 61.20
C ASP A 8 10.21 9.60 60.22
N THR A 9 10.20 10.88 60.30
CA THR A 9 11.04 11.90 59.70
C THR A 9 12.25 12.18 60.59
N SER A 10 13.24 12.78 60.06
CA SER A 10 14.10 13.82 60.65
C SER A 10 15.59 13.59 60.40
N ALA A 11 16.11 14.54 59.82
CA ALA A 11 16.92 15.68 60.25
C ALA A 11 18.41 15.34 60.13
N ALA A 12 19.32 16.17 59.84
CA ALA A 12 19.45 17.59 59.92
C ALA A 12 20.72 18.05 59.16
N ARG A 13 20.65 19.15 58.53
CA ARG A 13 21.49 20.35 58.63
C ARG A 13 22.88 20.31 59.30
N GLY A 14 23.83 20.93 58.56
CA GLY A 14 25.00 21.60 59.12
C GLY A 14 26.29 21.10 58.47
N ALA A 15 27.27 21.85 58.05
CA ALA A 15 27.57 23.23 58.27
C ALA A 15 28.53 23.75 57.21
N LEU A 16 28.48 25.01 57.02
CA LEU A 16 29.41 25.89 56.33
C LEU A 16 30.88 25.72 56.80
N ALA A 17 31.84 25.85 55.88
CA ALA A 17 32.79 26.97 55.89
C ALA A 17 33.99 26.71 54.94
N SER A 18 34.15 27.63 54.04
CA SER A 18 35.31 28.39 53.61
C SER A 18 36.62 27.69 53.24
N ALA A 19 37.07 27.95 52.01
CA ALA A 19 38.31 28.72 51.79
C ALA A 19 38.53 28.98 50.29
N ARG A 20 38.82 30.19 50.09
CA ARG A 20 39.17 30.95 48.88
C ARG A 20 40.41 30.43 48.13
N ARG A 21 40.40 30.74 46.82
CA ARG A 21 41.47 31.19 45.92
C ARG A 21 41.98 30.16 44.90
N GLY A 22 41.82 30.56 43.66
CA GLY A 22 42.53 29.99 42.50
C GLY A 22 41.80 30.26 41.23
N ALA A 23 42.06 31.41 40.60
CA ALA A 23 41.54 31.73 39.29
C ALA A 23 42.14 30.82 38.21
N SER A 24 41.33 30.21 37.39
CA SER A 24 41.72 29.91 36.01
C SER A 24 40.49 29.93 35.12
N ARG A 25 40.56 30.79 34.14
CA ARG A 25 39.57 30.98 33.09
C ARG A 25 39.57 29.74 32.19
N VAL A 26 38.53 28.98 32.22
CA VAL A 26 38.19 28.06 31.13
C VAL A 26 36.77 28.37 30.72
N ALA A 27 36.65 28.82 29.50
CA ALA A 27 35.41 29.16 28.83
C ALA A 27 34.60 27.88 28.66
N PHE A 28 33.45 27.75 29.34
CA PHE A 28 32.44 26.76 29.04
C PHE A 28 31.59 27.25 27.85
N ALA A 29 31.91 26.75 26.66
CA ALA A 29 31.02 26.86 25.53
C ALA A 29 29.85 25.91 25.80
N ALA A 30 28.71 26.46 26.20
CA ALA A 30 27.45 25.74 26.26
C ALA A 30 27.00 25.46 24.81
N ALA A 31 27.24 24.23 24.33
CA ALA A 31 26.64 23.75 23.11
C ALA A 31 25.16 23.46 23.39
N LEU A 32 24.28 24.41 23.05
CA LEU A 32 22.86 24.16 22.84
C LEU A 32 22.74 23.20 21.64
N ALA A 33 22.46 21.93 21.93
CA ALA A 33 21.98 21.02 20.93
C ALA A 33 20.53 21.42 20.56
N CYS A 34 20.37 22.35 19.62
CA CYS A 34 19.13 22.51 18.87
C CYS A 34 18.94 21.24 18.04
N ALA A 35 18.06 20.36 18.49
CA ALA A 35 17.48 19.34 17.62
C ALA A 35 16.75 20.06 16.50
N ALA A 36 17.45 20.26 15.38
CA ALA A 36 16.85 20.73 14.14
C ALA A 36 15.90 19.65 13.65
N LEU A 37 14.60 19.84 13.90
CA LEU A 37 13.54 19.27 13.08
C LEU A 37 13.78 19.80 11.67
N SER A 38 14.54 19.05 10.87
CA SER A 38 14.65 19.27 9.44
C SER A 38 13.30 18.88 8.82
N SER A 39 12.33 19.80 8.88
CA SER A 39 11.30 19.87 7.87
C SER A 39 12.05 19.96 6.54
N LEU A 40 11.94 18.93 5.72
CA LEU A 40 12.38 18.93 4.32
C LEU A 40 11.58 20.01 3.59
N VAL A 41 12.04 21.25 3.69
CA VAL A 41 11.61 22.32 2.81
C VAL A 41 12.26 22.00 1.47
N VAL A 42 11.52 21.36 0.58
CA VAL A 42 11.94 21.19 -0.82
C VAL A 42 12.19 22.58 -1.37
N SER A 43 13.45 22.85 -1.71
CA SER A 43 13.87 24.14 -2.26
C SER A 43 13.11 24.39 -3.58
N PRO A 44 12.59 25.60 -3.85
CA PRO A 44 11.85 25.88 -5.08
C PRO A 44 12.64 25.59 -6.36
N ALA A 45 13.97 25.53 -6.29
CA ALA A 45 14.84 25.12 -7.40
C ALA A 45 14.78 23.61 -7.71
N GLN A 46 14.29 22.77 -6.77
CA GLN A 46 14.11 21.33 -6.97
C GLN A 46 12.66 20.96 -7.34
N ALA A 47 11.69 21.85 -7.08
CA ALA A 47 10.28 21.61 -7.42
C ALA A 47 10.06 21.55 -8.94
N ALA A 48 10.68 22.46 -9.71
CA ALA A 48 10.50 22.52 -11.17
C ALA A 48 10.93 21.24 -11.93
N PRO A 49 12.03 20.54 -11.59
CA PRO A 49 12.38 19.26 -12.19
C PRO A 49 11.41 18.13 -11.84
N ILE A 50 10.92 18.05 -10.60
CA ILE A 50 9.99 16.98 -10.18
C ILE A 50 8.62 17.16 -10.85
N ASP A 51 8.12 18.40 -10.96
CA ASP A 51 6.87 18.68 -11.68
C ASP A 51 6.97 18.29 -13.15
N SER A 52 8.14 18.53 -13.78
CA SER A 52 8.39 18.10 -15.15
C SER A 52 8.42 16.58 -15.28
N LEU A 53 8.99 15.85 -14.32
CA LEU A 53 9.03 14.41 -14.31
C LEU A 53 7.62 13.82 -14.14
N ILE A 54 6.84 14.33 -13.18
CA ILE A 54 5.43 13.95 -12.98
C ILE A 54 4.60 14.20 -14.24
N LYS A 55 4.80 15.36 -14.88
CA LYS A 55 4.13 15.68 -16.14
C LYS A 55 4.49 14.69 -17.24
N SER A 56 5.78 14.36 -17.41
CA SER A 56 6.21 13.37 -18.40
C SER A 56 5.58 12.00 -18.13
N VAL A 57 5.45 11.57 -16.85
CA VAL A 57 4.74 10.34 -16.49
C VAL A 57 3.27 10.40 -16.93
N LYS A 58 2.55 11.47 -16.58
CA LYS A 58 1.12 11.61 -16.90
C LYS A 58 0.81 11.66 -18.40
N PHE A 59 1.76 12.08 -19.23
CA PHE A 59 1.60 12.15 -20.69
C PHE A 59 2.29 11.01 -21.44
N ASP A 60 2.73 9.97 -20.73
CA ASP A 60 3.47 8.82 -21.28
C ASP A 60 4.69 9.24 -22.12
N ASP A 61 5.36 10.35 -21.71
CA ASP A 61 6.54 10.91 -22.37
C ASP A 61 7.81 10.21 -21.86
N VAL A 62 8.14 9.09 -22.51
CA VAL A 62 9.33 8.27 -22.18
C VAL A 62 10.63 9.06 -22.34
N ASP A 63 10.74 9.89 -23.39
CA ASP A 63 11.96 10.64 -23.64
C ASP A 63 12.19 11.71 -22.55
N GLY A 64 11.10 12.36 -22.14
CA GLY A 64 11.12 13.30 -21.00
C GLY A 64 11.56 12.64 -19.71
N VAL A 65 10.99 11.47 -19.39
CA VAL A 65 11.36 10.68 -18.20
C VAL A 65 12.83 10.26 -18.27
N ASN A 66 13.28 9.63 -19.36
CA ASN A 66 14.65 9.16 -19.52
C ASN A 66 15.67 10.30 -19.41
N LYS A 67 15.37 11.45 -20.01
CA LYS A 67 16.22 12.65 -19.91
C LYS A 67 16.36 13.15 -18.47
N LEU A 68 15.30 13.10 -17.68
CA LEU A 68 15.30 13.56 -16.29
C LEU A 68 16.00 12.55 -15.37
N LEU A 69 15.77 11.24 -15.57
CA LEU A 69 16.49 10.19 -14.86
C LEU A 69 18.00 10.21 -15.16
N ALA A 70 18.38 10.46 -16.43
CA ALA A 70 19.80 10.61 -16.81
C ALA A 70 20.48 11.83 -16.14
N LYS A 71 19.71 12.86 -15.77
CA LYS A 71 20.19 14.00 -14.98
C LYS A 71 20.27 13.71 -13.47
N GLY A 72 20.01 12.48 -13.05
CA GLY A 72 20.15 12.04 -11.66
C GLY A 72 18.88 12.16 -10.85
N MET A 73 17.70 12.35 -11.45
CA MET A 73 16.44 12.27 -10.72
C MET A 73 16.17 10.83 -10.27
N ASP A 74 15.58 10.69 -9.09
CA ASP A 74 15.26 9.39 -8.51
C ASP A 74 13.98 8.82 -9.17
N PRO A 75 14.04 7.59 -9.75
CA PRO A 75 12.86 6.93 -10.32
C PRO A 75 11.78 6.59 -9.28
N ASN A 76 12.13 6.60 -7.98
CA ASN A 76 11.21 6.37 -6.87
C ASN A 76 10.61 7.65 -6.30
N SER A 77 10.82 8.79 -6.97
CA SER A 77 10.21 10.05 -6.57
C SER A 77 8.68 9.94 -6.50
N VAL A 78 8.10 10.79 -5.67
CA VAL A 78 6.64 10.87 -5.49
C VAL A 78 6.10 12.20 -5.98
N ASP A 79 4.82 12.22 -6.37
CA ASP A 79 4.13 13.46 -6.69
C ASP A 79 3.76 14.25 -5.41
N ASN A 80 3.08 15.39 -5.59
CA ASN A 80 2.63 16.25 -4.49
C ASN A 80 1.58 15.60 -3.57
N GLN A 81 0.98 14.48 -3.97
CA GLN A 81 0.06 13.66 -3.17
C GLN A 81 0.79 12.52 -2.44
N GLY A 82 2.05 12.29 -2.78
CA GLY A 82 2.88 11.19 -2.27
C GLY A 82 2.69 9.90 -3.04
N ILE A 83 2.26 9.98 -4.30
CA ILE A 83 2.11 8.82 -5.19
C ILE A 83 3.45 8.60 -5.90
N PRO A 84 4.07 7.39 -5.77
CA PRO A 84 5.29 7.06 -6.48
C PRO A 84 5.10 7.05 -7.99
N LEU A 85 6.14 7.42 -8.76
CA LEU A 85 6.07 7.51 -10.22
C LEU A 85 5.60 6.22 -10.89
N LEU A 86 6.04 5.06 -10.41
CA LEU A 86 5.61 3.77 -10.95
C LEU A 86 4.12 3.50 -10.71
N VAL A 87 3.62 3.83 -9.51
CA VAL A 87 2.19 3.74 -9.16
C VAL A 87 1.38 4.72 -10.00
N LEU A 88 1.91 5.94 -10.18
CA LEU A 88 1.29 6.95 -11.03
C LEU A 88 1.20 6.49 -12.49
N ALA A 89 2.28 5.91 -13.03
CA ALA A 89 2.29 5.37 -14.40
C ALA A 89 1.21 4.29 -14.58
N ALA A 90 1.10 3.34 -13.64
CA ALA A 90 0.05 2.32 -13.66
C ALA A 90 -1.36 2.93 -13.57
N ARG A 91 -1.55 3.96 -12.74
CA ARG A 91 -2.84 4.65 -12.56
C ARG A 91 -3.28 5.40 -13.81
N GLU A 92 -2.35 6.07 -14.47
CA GLU A 92 -2.61 6.88 -15.67
C GLU A 92 -2.56 6.06 -16.97
N LYS A 93 -2.25 4.76 -16.90
CA LYS A 93 -2.00 3.87 -18.07
C LYS A 93 -0.88 4.40 -18.98
N SER A 94 0.18 4.88 -18.34
CA SER A 94 1.38 5.38 -19.03
C SER A 94 2.35 4.23 -19.27
N ASP A 95 1.98 3.34 -20.19
CA ASP A 95 2.59 2.01 -20.36
C ASP A 95 4.06 2.08 -20.77
N LYS A 96 4.41 3.02 -21.66
CA LYS A 96 5.80 3.19 -22.10
C LYS A 96 6.69 3.72 -20.99
N VAL A 97 6.18 4.70 -20.24
CA VAL A 97 6.90 5.24 -19.06
C VAL A 97 6.96 4.19 -17.97
N GLY A 98 5.86 3.45 -17.72
CA GLY A 98 5.84 2.33 -16.79
C GLY A 98 6.90 1.29 -17.12
N ALA A 99 7.00 0.87 -18.39
CA ALA A 99 8.02 -0.06 -18.86
C ALA A 99 9.45 0.50 -18.70
N ALA A 100 9.67 1.79 -18.98
CA ALA A 100 10.98 2.43 -18.80
C ALA A 100 11.38 2.51 -17.33
N LEU A 101 10.44 2.80 -16.42
CA LEU A 101 10.65 2.78 -14.98
C LEU A 101 10.98 1.37 -14.49
N VAL A 102 10.22 0.35 -14.89
CA VAL A 102 10.45 -1.05 -14.54
C VAL A 102 11.80 -1.57 -15.06
N ALA A 103 12.25 -1.09 -16.21
CA ALA A 103 13.57 -1.43 -16.76
C ALA A 103 14.73 -0.77 -16.02
N ASN A 104 14.51 0.30 -15.25
CA ASN A 104 15.55 1.01 -14.52
C ASN A 104 15.92 0.22 -13.25
N PRO A 105 17.20 -0.20 -13.07
CA PRO A 105 17.61 -1.04 -11.95
C PRO A 105 17.51 -0.35 -10.57
N LYS A 106 17.33 0.97 -10.54
CA LYS A 106 17.11 1.73 -9.29
C LYS A 106 15.65 1.82 -8.89
N THR A 107 14.73 1.41 -9.75
CA THR A 107 13.30 1.46 -9.42
C THR A 107 12.95 0.38 -8.41
N ASN A 108 12.32 0.79 -7.32
CA ASN A 108 11.68 -0.13 -6.40
C ASN A 108 10.28 -0.51 -6.95
N ILE A 109 10.15 -1.72 -7.50
CA ILE A 109 8.91 -2.22 -8.10
C ILE A 109 7.81 -2.37 -7.06
N GLU A 110 8.17 -2.64 -5.80
CA GLU A 110 7.24 -2.82 -4.69
C GLU A 110 6.89 -1.53 -3.95
N ILE A 111 7.31 -0.38 -4.48
CA ILE A 111 7.00 0.91 -3.86
C ILE A 111 5.49 1.11 -3.76
N GLN A 112 5.05 1.61 -2.60
CA GLN A 112 3.63 1.84 -2.31
C GLN A 112 3.37 3.32 -2.07
N ASP A 113 2.15 3.74 -2.35
CA ASP A 113 1.65 5.03 -1.93
C ASP A 113 1.20 5.01 -0.44
N LYS A 114 0.62 6.11 0.03
CA LYS A 114 0.14 6.24 1.42
C LYS A 114 -1.04 5.32 1.75
N ALA A 115 -1.77 4.83 0.75
CA ALA A 115 -2.85 3.87 0.93
C ALA A 115 -2.35 2.42 0.95
N GLY A 116 -1.05 2.20 0.70
CA GLY A 116 -0.44 0.89 0.59
C GLY A 116 -0.64 0.25 -0.79
N GLU A 117 -1.02 1.04 -1.79
CA GLU A 117 -1.25 0.59 -3.16
C GLU A 117 0.06 0.63 -3.95
N ASN A 118 0.35 -0.43 -4.71
CA ASN A 118 1.50 -0.51 -5.61
C ASN A 118 1.06 -0.51 -7.09
N ALA A 119 2.04 -0.52 -7.99
CA ALA A 119 1.78 -0.47 -9.43
C ALA A 119 0.95 -1.66 -9.94
N MET A 120 1.18 -2.89 -9.42
CA MET A 120 0.43 -4.07 -9.85
C MET A 120 -1.05 -3.98 -9.44
N MET A 121 -1.35 -3.42 -8.27
CA MET A 121 -2.74 -3.18 -7.84
C MET A 121 -3.44 -2.20 -8.78
N MET A 122 -2.76 -1.11 -9.17
CA MET A 122 -3.34 -0.11 -10.09
C MET A 122 -3.50 -0.65 -11.51
N ALA A 123 -2.54 -1.41 -12.01
CA ALA A 123 -2.65 -2.12 -13.28
C ALA A 123 -3.83 -3.11 -13.27
N ALA A 124 -3.96 -3.89 -12.19
CA ALA A 124 -5.08 -4.83 -12.00
C ALA A 124 -6.44 -4.12 -11.90
N LEU A 125 -6.51 -2.96 -11.25
CA LEU A 125 -7.71 -2.14 -11.17
C LEU A 125 -8.14 -1.62 -12.55
N ASN A 126 -7.16 -1.22 -13.35
CA ASN A 126 -7.37 -0.59 -14.66
C ASN A 126 -7.56 -1.60 -15.81
N GLY A 127 -7.38 -2.91 -15.57
CA GLY A 127 -7.45 -3.93 -16.61
C GLY A 127 -6.24 -3.92 -17.56
N ASP A 128 -5.08 -3.48 -17.06
CA ASP A 128 -3.85 -3.41 -17.85
C ASP A 128 -3.07 -4.72 -17.70
N ILE A 129 -3.48 -5.70 -18.51
CA ILE A 129 -2.88 -7.05 -18.50
C ILE A 129 -1.41 -7.03 -18.93
N ASP A 130 -1.04 -6.17 -19.85
CA ASP A 130 0.34 -6.10 -20.36
C ASP A 130 1.27 -5.58 -19.28
N PHE A 131 0.84 -4.58 -18.52
CA PHE A 131 1.63 -4.05 -17.41
C PHE A 131 1.68 -5.02 -16.21
N VAL A 132 0.58 -5.74 -15.92
CA VAL A 132 0.60 -6.84 -14.92
C VAL A 132 1.62 -7.90 -15.31
N ASN A 133 1.60 -8.37 -16.56
CA ASN A 133 2.57 -9.37 -17.06
C ASN A 133 4.01 -8.85 -17.00
N LEU A 134 4.24 -7.58 -17.33
CA LEU A 134 5.55 -6.97 -17.23
C LEU A 134 6.08 -6.95 -15.78
N LEU A 135 5.23 -6.57 -14.82
CA LEU A 135 5.59 -6.55 -13.41
C LEU A 135 5.89 -7.97 -12.89
N ILE A 136 5.08 -8.97 -13.25
CA ILE A 136 5.32 -10.37 -12.92
C ILE A 136 6.65 -10.87 -13.51
N ALA A 137 6.94 -10.53 -14.77
CA ALA A 137 8.19 -10.89 -15.43
C ALA A 137 9.44 -10.25 -14.77
N LYS A 138 9.23 -9.29 -13.88
CA LYS A 138 10.25 -8.62 -13.06
C LYS A 138 10.19 -9.03 -11.59
N ASP A 139 9.59 -10.20 -11.34
CA ASP A 139 9.47 -10.80 -9.99
C ASP A 139 8.70 -9.94 -8.99
N ALA A 140 7.76 -9.09 -9.46
CA ALA A 140 6.89 -8.35 -8.57
C ALA A 140 5.99 -9.29 -7.76
N GLU A 141 5.78 -8.96 -6.48
CA GLU A 141 5.06 -9.78 -5.53
C GLU A 141 3.54 -9.79 -5.85
N VAL A 142 3.02 -10.98 -6.23
CA VAL A 142 1.60 -11.19 -6.53
C VAL A 142 0.75 -11.19 -5.26
N ASN A 143 1.31 -11.73 -4.16
CA ASN A 143 0.62 -11.85 -2.87
C ASN A 143 1.10 -10.77 -1.90
N LYS A 144 0.23 -9.83 -1.58
CA LYS A 144 0.50 -8.80 -0.57
C LYS A 144 -0.40 -8.98 0.63
N LYS A 145 0.14 -8.71 1.81
CA LYS A 145 -0.66 -8.69 3.03
C LYS A 145 -1.67 -7.54 2.99
N GLY A 146 -2.91 -7.83 3.24
CA GLY A 146 -4.00 -6.86 3.13
C GLY A 146 -4.59 -6.83 1.72
N TRP A 147 -4.77 -5.65 1.16
CA TRP A 147 -5.21 -5.55 -0.23
C TRP A 147 -4.15 -6.12 -1.17
N ALA A 148 -4.55 -7.01 -2.07
CA ALA A 148 -3.71 -7.66 -3.06
C ALA A 148 -4.23 -7.38 -4.49
N PRO A 149 -3.40 -7.49 -5.54
CA PRO A 149 -3.81 -7.26 -6.93
C PRO A 149 -5.08 -8.02 -7.32
N LEU A 150 -5.27 -9.25 -6.81
CA LEU A 150 -6.44 -10.08 -7.10
C LEU A 150 -7.76 -9.42 -6.62
N HIS A 151 -7.76 -8.66 -5.54
CA HIS A 151 -8.93 -7.91 -5.10
C HIS A 151 -9.33 -6.83 -6.12
N TYR A 152 -8.35 -6.11 -6.66
CA TYR A 152 -8.56 -5.02 -7.62
C TYR A 152 -9.05 -5.54 -8.96
N ALA A 153 -8.44 -6.62 -9.49
CA ALA A 153 -8.90 -7.29 -10.69
C ALA A 153 -10.32 -7.83 -10.54
N ALA A 154 -10.63 -8.48 -9.39
CA ALA A 154 -11.95 -9.03 -9.10
C ALA A 154 -13.02 -7.95 -8.93
N ALA A 155 -12.67 -6.79 -8.34
CA ALA A 155 -13.60 -5.68 -8.14
C ALA A 155 -14.13 -5.07 -9.43
N ASN A 156 -13.35 -5.15 -10.51
CA ASN A 156 -13.67 -4.57 -11.81
C ASN A 156 -13.93 -5.63 -12.90
N GLY A 157 -13.93 -6.92 -12.55
CA GLY A 157 -14.29 -7.99 -13.48
C GLY A 157 -13.25 -8.27 -14.55
N HIS A 158 -11.97 -8.01 -14.30
CA HIS A 158 -10.88 -8.28 -15.24
C HIS A 158 -10.47 -9.75 -15.20
N ASP A 159 -11.27 -10.61 -15.84
CA ASP A 159 -11.13 -12.08 -15.81
C ASP A 159 -9.77 -12.57 -16.30
N ASP A 160 -9.20 -11.93 -17.31
CA ASP A 160 -7.87 -12.20 -17.85
C ASP A 160 -6.76 -11.98 -16.80
N ILE A 161 -6.82 -10.86 -16.07
CA ILE A 161 -5.89 -10.56 -14.99
C ILE A 161 -6.11 -11.49 -13.80
N VAL A 162 -7.37 -11.75 -13.42
CA VAL A 162 -7.70 -12.72 -12.36
C VAL A 162 -7.05 -14.06 -12.67
N LYS A 163 -7.19 -14.56 -13.93
CA LYS A 163 -6.58 -15.80 -14.36
C LYS A 163 -5.07 -15.77 -14.25
N VAL A 164 -4.42 -14.73 -14.79
CA VAL A 164 -2.94 -14.59 -14.74
C VAL A 164 -2.45 -14.57 -13.29
N LEU A 165 -3.11 -13.82 -12.41
CA LEU A 165 -2.71 -13.75 -11.01
C LEU A 165 -2.85 -15.11 -10.29
N LEU A 166 -3.95 -15.85 -10.56
CA LEU A 166 -4.14 -17.20 -10.01
C LEU A 166 -3.11 -18.19 -10.56
N ASP A 167 -2.80 -18.14 -11.87
CA ASP A 167 -1.76 -18.96 -12.51
C ASP A 167 -0.36 -18.68 -11.90
N HIS A 168 -0.15 -17.48 -11.33
CA HIS A 168 1.06 -17.09 -10.58
C HIS A 168 0.87 -17.19 -9.05
N SER A 169 0.01 -18.11 -8.61
CA SER A 169 -0.18 -18.48 -7.20
C SER A 169 -0.74 -17.37 -6.31
N ALA A 170 -1.57 -16.46 -6.85
CA ALA A 170 -2.34 -15.54 -6.03
C ALA A 170 -3.25 -16.33 -5.07
N TYR A 171 -3.29 -15.92 -3.81
CA TYR A 171 -4.18 -16.52 -2.82
C TYR A 171 -5.63 -16.17 -3.15
N VAL A 172 -6.40 -17.18 -3.59
CA VAL A 172 -7.78 -17.01 -4.06
C VAL A 172 -8.69 -16.40 -2.98
N ASP A 173 -8.47 -16.74 -1.72
CA ASP A 173 -9.18 -16.21 -0.55
C ASP A 173 -8.32 -15.19 0.24
N ALA A 174 -7.45 -14.45 -0.45
CA ALA A 174 -6.69 -13.38 0.18
C ALA A 174 -7.62 -12.46 0.98
N GLY A 175 -7.31 -12.20 2.25
CA GLY A 175 -8.08 -11.30 3.10
C GLY A 175 -7.51 -9.88 3.09
N SER A 176 -8.32 -8.89 2.71
CA SER A 176 -8.00 -7.47 2.95
C SER A 176 -7.96 -7.16 4.46
N PRO A 177 -7.56 -5.96 4.90
CA PRO A 177 -7.48 -5.63 6.33
C PRO A 177 -8.77 -5.87 7.11
N ASN A 178 -9.93 -5.81 6.46
CA ASN A 178 -11.24 -6.12 7.08
C ASN A 178 -11.75 -7.54 6.74
N GLY A 179 -10.91 -8.40 6.17
CA GLY A 179 -11.25 -9.77 5.80
C GLY A 179 -12.11 -9.89 4.53
N THR A 180 -12.25 -8.82 3.74
CA THR A 180 -12.94 -8.92 2.44
C THR A 180 -12.08 -9.71 1.47
N THR A 181 -12.67 -10.70 0.77
CA THR A 181 -11.99 -11.56 -0.20
C THR A 181 -12.19 -11.06 -1.65
N PRO A 182 -11.39 -11.52 -2.62
CA PRO A 182 -11.62 -11.25 -4.05
C PRO A 182 -13.01 -11.66 -4.51
N LEU A 183 -13.53 -12.81 -4.03
CA LEU A 183 -14.89 -13.27 -4.34
C LEU A 183 -15.97 -12.28 -3.86
N MET A 184 -15.79 -11.69 -2.67
CA MET A 184 -16.69 -10.64 -2.17
C MET A 184 -16.63 -9.38 -3.04
N MET A 185 -15.44 -9.01 -3.54
CA MET A 185 -15.28 -7.86 -4.42
C MET A 185 -15.92 -8.08 -5.78
N ALA A 186 -15.75 -9.26 -6.39
CA ALA A 186 -16.43 -9.65 -7.63
C ALA A 186 -17.96 -9.67 -7.46
N ALA A 187 -18.43 -10.22 -6.33
CA ALA A 187 -19.86 -10.28 -6.01
C ALA A 187 -20.47 -8.89 -5.81
N ARG A 188 -19.73 -7.96 -5.19
CA ARG A 188 -20.11 -6.56 -5.06
C ARG A 188 -20.27 -5.85 -6.39
N GLY A 189 -19.38 -6.16 -7.36
CA GLY A 189 -19.35 -5.54 -8.69
C GLY A 189 -20.32 -6.16 -9.69
N GLY A 190 -21.03 -7.25 -9.32
CA GLY A 190 -21.92 -7.94 -10.25
C GLY A 190 -21.19 -8.76 -11.34
N HIS A 191 -19.92 -9.06 -11.13
CA HIS A 191 -19.07 -9.71 -12.14
C HIS A 191 -19.24 -11.23 -12.13
N VAL A 192 -20.31 -11.72 -12.77
CA VAL A 192 -20.70 -13.15 -12.78
C VAL A 192 -19.58 -14.06 -13.28
N SER A 193 -18.89 -13.68 -14.37
CA SER A 193 -17.76 -14.47 -14.91
C SER A 193 -16.61 -14.58 -13.93
N THR A 194 -16.26 -13.47 -13.28
CA THR A 194 -15.19 -13.41 -12.26
C THR A 194 -15.57 -14.23 -11.01
N VAL A 195 -16.82 -14.14 -10.56
CA VAL A 195 -17.34 -14.97 -9.45
C VAL A 195 -17.19 -16.45 -9.79
N LYS A 196 -17.63 -16.85 -11.00
CA LYS A 196 -17.46 -18.23 -11.45
C LYS A 196 -15.99 -18.64 -11.52
N LEU A 197 -15.13 -17.81 -12.10
CA LEU A 197 -13.69 -18.07 -12.23
C LEU A 197 -13.03 -18.28 -10.87
N LEU A 198 -13.31 -17.43 -9.89
CA LEU A 198 -12.78 -17.56 -8.52
C LEU A 198 -13.27 -18.85 -7.83
N LEU A 199 -14.56 -19.19 -7.95
CA LEU A 199 -15.13 -20.42 -7.39
C LEU A 199 -14.54 -21.67 -8.05
N ASP A 200 -14.33 -21.68 -9.37
CA ASP A 200 -13.71 -22.78 -10.10
C ASP A 200 -12.22 -22.96 -9.72
N ASN A 201 -11.57 -21.90 -9.21
CA ASN A 201 -10.21 -21.93 -8.65
C ASN A 201 -10.18 -22.12 -7.13
N GLY A 202 -11.28 -22.52 -6.51
CA GLY A 202 -11.33 -22.94 -5.11
C GLY A 202 -11.64 -21.86 -4.10
N ALA A 203 -12.16 -20.70 -4.52
CA ALA A 203 -12.62 -19.68 -3.57
C ALA A 203 -13.72 -20.22 -2.66
N ASP A 204 -13.58 -19.99 -1.35
CA ASP A 204 -14.55 -20.41 -0.34
C ASP A 204 -15.66 -19.35 -0.20
N LEU A 205 -16.83 -19.68 -0.72
CA LEU A 205 -18.01 -18.79 -0.67
C LEU A 205 -18.62 -18.64 0.74
N THR A 206 -18.16 -19.41 1.73
CA THR A 206 -18.62 -19.35 3.12
C THR A 206 -17.81 -18.40 3.99
N VAL A 207 -16.66 -17.93 3.50
CA VAL A 207 -15.81 -16.95 4.22
C VAL A 207 -16.62 -15.72 4.58
N LYS A 208 -16.41 -15.24 5.81
CA LYS A 208 -17.03 -14.03 6.32
C LYS A 208 -15.96 -12.97 6.61
N ASN A 209 -16.24 -11.74 6.21
CA ASN A 209 -15.39 -10.62 6.62
C ASN A 209 -15.63 -10.23 8.10
N GLN A 210 -14.93 -9.22 8.60
CA GLN A 210 -14.99 -8.80 10.01
C GLN A 210 -16.39 -8.34 10.47
N ILE A 211 -17.28 -7.95 9.56
CA ILE A 211 -18.67 -7.60 9.87
C ILE A 211 -19.65 -8.76 9.61
N GLY A 212 -19.13 -9.95 9.38
CA GLY A 212 -19.90 -11.18 9.22
C GLY A 212 -20.55 -11.38 7.85
N MET A 213 -20.21 -10.57 6.84
CA MET A 213 -20.76 -10.67 5.48
C MET A 213 -20.00 -11.67 4.63
N THR A 214 -20.73 -12.50 3.89
CA THR A 214 -20.26 -13.40 2.84
C THR A 214 -20.32 -12.75 1.46
N ALA A 215 -19.79 -13.40 0.41
CA ALA A 215 -19.93 -12.93 -0.97
C ALA A 215 -21.42 -12.81 -1.39
N LEU A 216 -22.28 -13.74 -0.94
CA LEU A 216 -23.71 -13.68 -1.20
C LEU A 216 -24.37 -12.44 -0.54
N ASP A 217 -23.92 -12.10 0.68
CA ASP A 217 -24.42 -10.91 1.37
C ASP A 217 -24.01 -9.63 0.65
N PHE A 218 -22.78 -9.58 0.10
CA PHE A 218 -22.34 -8.48 -0.77
C PHE A 218 -23.24 -8.38 -2.02
N ALA A 219 -23.45 -9.47 -2.76
CA ALA A 219 -24.32 -9.46 -3.95
C ALA A 219 -25.74 -8.96 -3.64
N LYS A 220 -26.35 -9.41 -2.53
CA LYS A 220 -27.67 -8.94 -2.08
C LYS A 220 -27.67 -7.45 -1.73
N THR A 221 -26.65 -6.99 -0.99
CA THR A 221 -26.53 -5.60 -0.54
C THR A 221 -26.37 -4.64 -1.71
N TYR A 222 -25.62 -5.03 -2.72
CA TYR A 222 -25.35 -4.22 -3.91
C TYR A 222 -26.33 -4.48 -5.06
N LYS A 223 -27.33 -5.35 -4.84
CA LYS A 223 -28.42 -5.65 -5.77
C LYS A 223 -27.96 -6.26 -7.09
N GLU A 224 -27.10 -7.26 -7.00
CA GLU A 224 -26.57 -8.01 -8.14
C GLU A 224 -27.30 -9.36 -8.31
N PRO A 225 -28.48 -9.38 -8.97
CA PRO A 225 -29.41 -10.53 -8.97
C PRO A 225 -28.78 -11.77 -9.58
N ASP A 226 -28.02 -11.64 -10.68
CA ASP A 226 -27.42 -12.79 -11.38
C ASP A 226 -26.34 -13.45 -10.50
N VAL A 227 -25.57 -12.66 -9.75
CA VAL A 227 -24.61 -13.16 -8.78
C VAL A 227 -25.31 -13.82 -7.59
N VAL A 228 -26.41 -13.24 -7.10
CA VAL A 228 -27.22 -13.83 -6.02
C VAL A 228 -27.75 -15.20 -6.44
N GLU A 229 -28.27 -15.33 -7.66
CA GLU A 229 -28.76 -16.60 -8.21
C GLU A 229 -27.64 -17.64 -8.29
N GLY A 230 -26.52 -17.28 -8.91
CA GLY A 230 -25.36 -18.16 -9.07
C GLY A 230 -24.76 -18.63 -7.74
N LEU A 231 -24.56 -17.74 -6.78
CA LEU A 231 -24.02 -18.08 -5.45
C LEU A 231 -25.00 -18.93 -4.64
N THR A 232 -26.32 -18.66 -4.75
CA THR A 232 -27.36 -19.46 -4.06
C THR A 232 -27.40 -20.88 -4.62
N ALA A 233 -27.36 -21.03 -5.94
CA ALA A 233 -27.32 -22.34 -6.58
C ALA A 233 -26.06 -23.14 -6.16
N ARG A 234 -24.91 -22.48 -6.09
CA ARG A 234 -23.65 -23.11 -5.66
C ARG A 234 -23.71 -23.60 -4.21
N LEU A 235 -24.28 -22.79 -3.30
CA LEU A 235 -24.49 -23.16 -1.89
C LEU A 235 -25.39 -24.39 -1.76
N GLN A 236 -26.50 -24.44 -2.52
CA GLN A 236 -27.40 -25.59 -2.52
C GLN A 236 -26.70 -26.87 -3.00
N GLN A 237 -25.87 -26.78 -4.02
CA GLN A 237 -25.08 -27.95 -4.50
C GLN A 237 -24.09 -28.44 -3.46
N MET A 238 -23.50 -27.55 -2.65
CA MET A 238 -22.57 -27.95 -1.58
C MET A 238 -23.28 -28.69 -0.42
N GLN A 239 -24.54 -28.38 -0.15
CA GLN A 239 -25.36 -29.03 0.91
C GLN A 239 -25.88 -30.38 0.51
N GLN A 240 -25.86 -30.75 -0.78
CA GLN A 240 -26.33 -32.03 -1.29
C GLN A 240 -25.24 -33.11 -1.40
N LYS A 241 -23.98 -32.72 -1.17
CA LYS A 241 -22.82 -33.63 -1.16
C LYS A 241 -22.45 -34.04 0.25
#